data_28018a7b3d885796efa2a1b1165fcd8f
#
_entry.id   28018a7b3d885796efa2a1b1165fcd8f
#
_cell.length_a   1.000
_cell.length_b   1.000
_cell.length_c   1.000
_cell.angle_alpha   90.00
_cell.angle_beta   90.00
_cell.angle_gamma   90.00
#
_symmetry.space_group_name_H-M   'P 1'
#
loop_
_entity.id
_entity.type
_entity.pdbx_description
1 polymer ?
#
loop_
_entity_poly.entity_id
_entity_poly.type
_entity_poly.pdbx_seq_one_letter_code
_entity_poly.pdbx_strand_id
1 'polypeptide(L)'
;KENIQKYMNEFKSFEYVSPNENYDEYCISVKKIDKMKNFTLFLSKSLSYLLCEINDIVEIILYFQKRCIDTIEDDVHIIENEQVVDTLFVLFHELIDHLLFHDEWETLKRNQTYLHEFKGPGKNNKIKFKLMDIEDIIRKNEQ
;
A
#
# COMPACT_ATOMS: atom_id res chain seq x y z
N LYS A 1 13.30 -11.17 8.41
CA LYS A 1 13.72 -9.77 8.27
C LYS A 1 14.46 -9.47 6.98
N GLU A 2 15.42 -10.31 6.59
CA GLU A 2 16.16 -10.11 5.34
C GLU A 2 15.26 -10.14 4.11
N ASN A 3 14.28 -11.03 4.07
CA ASN A 3 13.33 -11.12 2.96
C ASN A 3 12.43 -9.89 2.88
N ILE A 4 12.03 -9.34 4.01
CA ILE A 4 11.20 -8.13 4.07
C ILE A 4 11.98 -6.94 3.53
N GLN A 5 13.23 -6.77 3.97
CA GLN A 5 14.07 -5.65 3.52
C GLN A 5 14.37 -5.74 2.03
N LYS A 6 14.72 -6.92 1.54
CA LYS A 6 14.94 -7.17 0.12
C LYS A 6 13.72 -6.80 -0.70
N TYR A 7 12.55 -7.15 -0.20
CA TYR A 7 11.29 -6.91 -0.87
C TYR A 7 10.94 -5.42 -0.90
N MET A 8 11.14 -4.71 0.23
CA MET A 8 10.97 -3.25 0.27
C MET A 8 11.87 -2.57 -0.76
N ASN A 9 13.10 -3.04 -0.93
CA ASN A 9 14.02 -2.49 -1.90
C ASN A 9 13.52 -2.69 -3.34
N GLU A 10 12.91 -3.84 -3.64
CA GLU A 10 12.28 -4.08 -4.94
C GLU A 10 11.11 -3.13 -5.19
N PHE A 11 10.29 -2.85 -4.16
CA PHE A 11 9.21 -1.88 -4.26
C PHE A 11 9.70 -0.46 -4.54
N LYS A 12 10.80 -0.05 -3.92
CA LYS A 12 11.36 1.29 -4.09
C LYS A 12 11.76 1.56 -5.53
N SER A 13 12.10 0.52 -6.28
CA SER A 13 12.49 0.62 -7.69
C SER A 13 11.32 0.38 -8.66
N PHE A 14 10.09 0.18 -8.14
CA PHE A 14 8.94 -0.13 -8.99
C PHE A 14 8.49 1.09 -9.78
N GLU A 15 8.40 0.92 -11.10
CA GLU A 15 7.80 1.89 -12.02
C GLU A 15 6.91 1.13 -12.99
N TYR A 16 5.70 1.65 -13.23
CA TYR A 16 4.79 1.07 -14.22
C TYR A 16 5.14 1.59 -15.60
N VAL A 17 5.20 0.68 -16.57
CA VAL A 17 5.43 1.01 -17.98
C VAL A 17 4.18 0.65 -18.78
N SER A 18 3.68 1.59 -19.60
CA SER A 18 2.54 1.38 -20.46
C SER A 18 2.89 0.39 -21.58
N PRO A 19 1.95 -0.52 -21.99
CA PRO A 19 2.19 -1.41 -23.12
C PRO A 19 2.41 -0.66 -24.44
N ASN A 20 1.97 0.60 -24.52
CA ASN A 20 2.16 1.45 -25.70
C ASN A 20 3.57 2.04 -25.80
N GLU A 21 4.30 2.11 -24.68
CA GLU A 21 5.67 2.64 -24.64
C GLU A 21 6.70 1.55 -24.94
N ASN A 22 6.62 0.43 -24.22
CA ASN A 22 7.53 -0.69 -24.38
C ASN A 22 6.86 -1.95 -23.83
N TYR A 23 6.52 -2.89 -24.73
CA TYR A 23 5.79 -4.09 -24.32
C TYR A 23 6.58 -5.00 -23.40
N ASP A 24 7.88 -5.16 -23.63
CA ASP A 24 8.73 -6.02 -22.78
C ASP A 24 8.86 -5.46 -21.37
N GLU A 25 9.06 -4.15 -21.25
CA GLU A 25 9.10 -3.46 -19.95
C GLU A 25 7.74 -3.49 -19.26
N TYR A 26 6.65 -3.40 -20.05
CA TYR A 26 5.29 -3.54 -19.52
C TYR A 26 5.11 -4.93 -18.89
N CYS A 27 5.54 -5.99 -19.58
CA CYS A 27 5.45 -7.35 -19.03
C CYS A 27 6.24 -7.51 -17.74
N ILE A 28 7.41 -6.88 -17.64
CA ILE A 28 8.23 -6.88 -16.42
C ILE A 28 7.48 -6.15 -15.29
N SER A 29 6.87 -5.00 -15.56
CA SER A 29 6.12 -4.27 -14.53
C SER A 29 4.88 -5.03 -14.05
N VAL A 30 4.17 -5.75 -14.94
CA VAL A 30 3.04 -6.60 -14.56
C VAL A 30 3.50 -7.73 -13.63
N LYS A 31 4.63 -8.37 -13.92
CA LYS A 31 5.20 -9.41 -13.06
C LYS A 31 5.58 -8.86 -11.68
N LYS A 32 6.11 -7.65 -11.62
CA LYS A 32 6.41 -6.98 -10.35
C LYS A 32 5.15 -6.72 -9.55
N ILE A 33 4.06 -6.28 -10.18
CA ILE A 33 2.76 -6.08 -9.52
C ILE A 33 2.26 -7.38 -8.91
N ASP A 34 2.28 -8.49 -9.66
CA ASP A 34 1.84 -9.79 -9.17
C ASP A 34 2.69 -10.24 -7.98
N LYS A 35 4.00 -10.03 -8.05
CA LYS A 35 4.93 -10.34 -6.97
C LYS A 35 4.62 -9.51 -5.72
N MET A 36 4.28 -8.22 -5.89
CA MET A 36 3.86 -7.35 -4.78
C MET A 36 2.61 -7.89 -4.09
N LYS A 37 1.59 -8.25 -4.86
CA LYS A 37 0.33 -8.79 -4.32
C LYS A 37 0.55 -10.07 -3.55
N ASN A 38 1.33 -11.00 -4.10
CA ASN A 38 1.63 -12.28 -3.46
C ASN A 38 2.40 -12.11 -2.16
N PHE A 39 3.35 -11.19 -2.15
CA PHE A 39 4.14 -10.91 -0.95
C PHE A 39 3.31 -10.21 0.14
N THR A 40 2.40 -9.34 -0.25
CA THR A 40 1.49 -8.69 0.70
C THR A 40 0.64 -9.74 1.41
N LEU A 41 0.12 -10.71 0.67
CA LEU A 41 -0.61 -11.84 1.26
C LEU A 41 0.28 -12.69 2.16
N PHE A 42 1.52 -12.92 1.75
CA PHE A 42 2.50 -13.65 2.56
C PHE A 42 2.79 -12.92 3.88
N LEU A 43 2.97 -11.59 3.85
CA LEU A 43 3.21 -10.80 5.05
C LEU A 43 2.06 -10.90 6.05
N SER A 44 0.83 -10.77 5.58
CA SER A 44 -0.34 -10.84 6.46
C SER A 44 -0.47 -12.20 7.12
N LYS A 45 -0.17 -13.28 6.39
CA LYS A 45 -0.16 -14.64 6.94
C LYS A 45 1.03 -14.87 7.86
N SER A 46 2.19 -14.31 7.51
CA SER A 46 3.42 -14.46 8.31
C SER A 46 3.28 -13.88 9.70
N LEU A 47 2.58 -12.76 9.84
CA LEU A 47 2.32 -12.18 11.16
C LEU A 47 1.50 -13.13 12.03
N SER A 48 0.47 -13.77 11.44
CA SER A 48 -0.37 -14.74 12.15
C SER A 48 0.43 -15.95 12.65
N TYR A 49 1.53 -16.28 12.00
CA TYR A 49 2.42 -17.37 12.39
C TYR A 49 3.65 -16.89 13.14
N LEU A 50 3.74 -15.60 13.51
CA LEU A 50 4.87 -15.00 14.22
C LEU A 50 6.18 -15.07 13.44
N LEU A 51 6.11 -15.12 12.11
CA LEU A 51 7.29 -15.16 11.22
C LEU A 51 7.87 -13.78 10.93
N CYS A 52 7.17 -12.70 11.27
CA CYS A 52 7.65 -11.33 11.16
C CYS A 52 7.07 -10.49 12.30
N GLU A 53 7.69 -9.34 12.54
CA GLU A 53 7.27 -8.43 13.60
C GLU A 53 6.32 -7.38 13.05
N ILE A 54 5.36 -6.95 13.87
CA ILE A 54 4.40 -5.92 13.48
C ILE A 54 5.11 -4.60 13.13
N ASN A 55 6.24 -4.29 13.76
CA ASN A 55 7.02 -3.09 13.46
C ASN A 55 7.50 -3.06 12.00
N ASP A 56 7.90 -4.21 11.47
CA ASP A 56 8.33 -4.31 10.07
C ASP A 56 7.17 -4.00 9.11
N ILE A 57 5.98 -4.47 9.45
CA ILE A 57 4.78 -4.23 8.63
C ILE A 57 4.37 -2.76 8.72
N VAL A 58 4.41 -2.16 9.90
CA VAL A 58 4.11 -0.74 10.08
C VAL A 58 5.07 0.11 9.26
N GLU A 59 6.35 -0.23 9.23
CA GLU A 59 7.34 0.46 8.41
C GLU A 59 6.97 0.41 6.93
N ILE A 60 6.52 -0.75 6.44
CA ILE A 60 6.08 -0.92 5.06
C ILE A 60 4.86 -0.04 4.78
N ILE A 61 3.87 -0.03 5.66
CA ILE A 61 2.66 0.79 5.50
C ILE A 61 3.03 2.27 5.44
N LEU A 62 3.87 2.74 6.37
CA LEU A 62 4.32 4.13 6.38
C LEU A 62 5.03 4.51 5.08
N TYR A 63 5.86 3.62 4.57
CA TYR A 63 6.54 3.83 3.29
C TYR A 63 5.56 4.00 2.13
N PHE A 64 4.55 3.11 2.03
CA PHE A 64 3.56 3.21 0.97
C PHE A 64 2.68 4.44 1.10
N GLN A 65 2.29 4.79 2.31
CA GLN A 65 1.52 6.00 2.56
C GLN A 65 2.28 7.24 2.10
N LYS A 66 3.56 7.33 2.48
CA LYS A 66 4.39 8.47 2.09
C LYS A 66 4.56 8.55 0.58
N ARG A 67 4.82 7.43 -0.07
CA ARG A 67 4.96 7.38 -1.53
C ARG A 67 3.69 7.87 -2.22
N CYS A 68 2.54 7.44 -1.76
CA CYS A 68 1.26 7.87 -2.32
C CYS A 68 1.02 9.36 -2.07
N ILE A 69 1.26 9.84 -0.85
CA ILE A 69 1.11 11.25 -0.50
C ILE A 69 1.99 12.14 -1.39
N ASP A 70 3.24 11.72 -1.63
CA ASP A 70 4.19 12.50 -2.42
C ASP A 70 3.85 12.54 -3.91
N THR A 71 3.06 11.59 -4.43
CA THR A 71 2.81 11.45 -5.86
C THR A 71 1.36 11.63 -6.28
N ILE A 72 0.43 11.84 -5.33
CA ILE A 72 -1.01 11.90 -5.63
C ILE A 72 -1.45 13.26 -6.21
N GLU A 73 -0.61 14.27 -6.15
CA GLU A 73 -0.95 15.62 -6.62
C GLU A 73 -1.19 15.70 -8.13
N ASP A 74 -0.53 14.85 -8.91
CA ASP A 74 -0.69 14.81 -10.35
C ASP A 74 -1.07 13.40 -10.82
N ASP A 75 -1.30 13.24 -12.13
CA ASP A 75 -1.77 11.98 -12.71
C ASP A 75 -0.64 11.10 -13.28
N VAL A 76 0.63 11.49 -13.09
CA VAL A 76 1.77 10.76 -13.65
C VAL A 76 1.91 9.35 -13.05
N HIS A 77 1.60 9.21 -11.75
CA HIS A 77 1.79 7.97 -11.01
C HIS A 77 0.48 7.26 -10.65
N ILE A 78 -0.61 7.52 -11.41
CA ILE A 78 -1.92 6.95 -11.10
C ILE A 78 -1.88 5.41 -11.02
N ILE A 79 -1.24 4.74 -11.98
CA ILE A 79 -1.22 3.28 -12.02
C ILE A 79 -0.45 2.71 -10.83
N GLU A 80 0.70 3.29 -10.50
CA GLU A 80 1.47 2.87 -9.32
C GLU A 80 0.67 3.10 -8.04
N ASN A 81 -0.01 4.23 -7.93
CA ASN A 81 -0.82 4.54 -6.75
C ASN A 81 -2.04 3.64 -6.63
N GLU A 82 -2.65 3.17 -7.74
CA GLU A 82 -3.69 2.14 -7.69
C GLU A 82 -3.18 0.89 -7.00
N GLN A 83 -1.96 0.45 -7.33
CA GLN A 83 -1.36 -0.75 -6.72
C GLN A 83 -0.99 -0.52 -5.26
N VAL A 84 -0.44 0.65 -4.94
CA VAL A 84 -0.11 1.01 -3.57
C VAL A 84 -1.36 1.02 -2.69
N VAL A 85 -2.45 1.61 -3.17
CA VAL A 85 -3.70 1.70 -2.42
C VAL A 85 -4.35 0.32 -2.24
N ASP A 86 -4.30 -0.54 -3.26
CA ASP A 86 -4.76 -1.93 -3.13
C ASP A 86 -3.95 -2.69 -2.08
N THR A 87 -2.64 -2.49 -2.05
CA THR A 87 -1.75 -3.10 -1.06
C THR A 87 -2.07 -2.60 0.35
N LEU A 88 -2.26 -1.31 0.51
CA LEU A 88 -2.66 -0.72 1.80
C LEU A 88 -3.99 -1.29 2.27
N PHE A 89 -4.95 -1.45 1.36
CA PHE A 89 -6.24 -2.05 1.72
C PHE A 89 -6.07 -3.45 2.30
N VAL A 90 -5.29 -4.31 1.64
CA VAL A 90 -5.06 -5.69 2.11
C VAL A 90 -4.42 -5.67 3.51
N LEU A 91 -3.40 -4.84 3.71
CA LEU A 91 -2.70 -4.76 4.99
C LEU A 91 -3.62 -4.26 6.11
N PHE A 92 -4.41 -3.22 5.87
CA PHE A 92 -5.38 -2.75 6.86
C PHE A 92 -6.46 -3.79 7.13
N HIS A 93 -7.00 -4.40 6.08
CA HIS A 93 -8.07 -5.40 6.23
C HIS A 93 -7.63 -6.61 7.05
N GLU A 94 -6.45 -7.14 6.75
CA GLU A 94 -5.96 -8.37 7.39
C GLU A 94 -5.36 -8.13 8.78
N LEU A 95 -4.79 -6.95 9.02
CA LEU A 95 -3.96 -6.71 10.19
C LEU A 95 -4.50 -5.62 11.12
N ILE A 96 -5.73 -5.16 10.93
CA ILE A 96 -6.28 -4.05 11.69
C ILE A 96 -6.22 -4.28 13.21
N ASP A 97 -6.47 -5.51 13.66
CA ASP A 97 -6.45 -5.85 15.09
C ASP A 97 -5.07 -5.62 15.72
N HIS A 98 -4.01 -5.80 14.94
CA HIS A 98 -2.63 -5.56 15.39
C HIS A 98 -2.24 -4.09 15.26
N LEU A 99 -2.74 -3.41 14.22
CA LEU A 99 -2.39 -2.02 13.93
C LEU A 99 -3.02 -1.06 14.95
N LEU A 100 -4.23 -1.33 15.40
CA LEU A 100 -4.96 -0.47 16.36
C LEU A 100 -4.20 -0.23 17.65
N PHE A 101 -3.40 -1.18 18.09
CA PHE A 101 -2.68 -1.11 19.36
C PHE A 101 -1.21 -0.71 19.20
N HIS A 102 -0.80 -0.41 17.97
CA HIS A 102 0.59 -0.01 17.69
C HIS A 102 0.80 1.47 18.03
N ASP A 103 2.01 1.81 18.51
CA ASP A 103 2.37 3.17 18.87
C ASP A 103 2.20 4.17 17.72
N GLU A 104 2.38 3.71 16.47
CA GLU A 104 2.25 4.54 15.26
C GLU A 104 0.82 4.60 14.70
N TRP A 105 -0.16 4.02 15.41
CA TRP A 105 -1.53 3.97 14.89
C TRP A 105 -2.08 5.34 14.51
N GLU A 106 -1.87 6.35 15.35
CA GLU A 106 -2.36 7.70 15.07
C GLU A 106 -1.73 8.28 13.80
N THR A 107 -0.45 8.00 13.55
CA THR A 107 0.24 8.42 12.33
C THR A 107 -0.34 7.70 11.11
N LEU A 108 -0.52 6.38 11.21
CA LEU A 108 -1.11 5.59 10.14
C LEU A 108 -2.51 6.09 9.77
N LYS A 109 -3.33 6.33 10.77
CA LYS A 109 -4.69 6.81 10.60
C LYS A 109 -4.72 8.19 9.96
N ARG A 110 -3.87 9.10 10.45
CA ARG A 110 -3.78 10.47 9.92
C ARG A 110 -3.38 10.48 8.45
N ASN A 111 -2.41 9.64 8.07
CA ASN A 111 -1.98 9.53 6.68
C ASN A 111 -3.12 9.01 5.78
N GLN A 112 -3.88 8.02 6.25
CA GLN A 112 -5.03 7.51 5.49
C GLN A 112 -6.13 8.56 5.36
N THR A 113 -6.41 9.32 6.41
CA THR A 113 -7.39 10.40 6.36
C THR A 113 -6.97 11.49 5.38
N TYR A 114 -5.68 11.84 5.38
CA TYR A 114 -5.15 12.80 4.41
C TYR A 114 -5.38 12.33 2.98
N LEU A 115 -5.04 11.07 2.67
CA LEU A 115 -5.25 10.51 1.34
C LEU A 115 -6.73 10.47 0.96
N HIS A 116 -7.59 10.09 1.90
CA HIS A 116 -9.03 10.01 1.68
C HIS A 116 -9.63 11.38 1.38
N GLU A 117 -9.21 12.41 2.09
CA GLU A 117 -9.73 13.78 1.94
C GLU A 117 -9.11 14.54 0.77
N PHE A 118 -7.94 14.12 0.30
CA PHE A 118 -7.25 14.79 -0.79
C PHE A 118 -8.09 14.76 -2.06
N LYS A 119 -8.10 15.90 -2.79
CA LYS A 119 -8.79 16.04 -4.08
C LYS A 119 -7.79 16.57 -5.11
N GLY A 120 -7.63 15.83 -6.20
CA GLY A 120 -6.71 16.22 -7.26
C GLY A 120 -6.69 15.21 -8.40
N PRO A 121 -5.97 15.51 -9.51
CA PRO A 121 -5.97 14.70 -10.72
C PRO A 121 -5.32 13.32 -10.53
N GLY A 122 -4.44 13.16 -9.54
CA GLY A 122 -3.81 11.87 -9.24
C GLY A 122 -4.72 10.87 -8.52
N LYS A 123 -5.95 11.27 -8.21
CA LYS A 123 -6.89 10.42 -7.47
C LYS A 123 -8.10 10.11 -8.35
N ASN A 124 -8.02 9.00 -9.10
CA ASN A 124 -9.13 8.54 -9.92
C ASN A 124 -10.19 7.82 -9.07
N ASN A 125 -11.28 7.38 -9.70
CA ASN A 125 -12.39 6.74 -8.99
C ASN A 125 -11.97 5.42 -8.31
N LYS A 126 -11.10 4.64 -8.95
CA LYS A 126 -10.61 3.38 -8.38
C LYS A 126 -9.85 3.62 -7.08
N ILE A 127 -8.93 4.59 -7.08
CA ILE A 127 -8.18 4.99 -5.88
C ILE A 127 -9.14 5.54 -4.82
N LYS A 128 -10.05 6.41 -5.22
CA LYS A 128 -11.03 7.03 -4.32
C LYS A 128 -11.85 5.97 -3.57
N PHE A 129 -12.40 5.00 -4.29
CA PHE A 129 -13.24 3.98 -3.68
C PHE A 129 -12.45 3.06 -2.76
N LYS A 130 -11.23 2.73 -3.13
CA LYS A 130 -10.38 1.89 -2.28
C LYS A 130 -9.98 2.62 -0.99
N LEU A 131 -9.69 3.92 -1.08
CA LEU A 131 -9.42 4.73 0.12
C LEU A 131 -10.64 4.84 1.02
N MET A 132 -11.84 4.93 0.44
CA MET A 132 -13.09 4.88 1.23
C MET A 132 -13.23 3.56 1.96
N ASP A 133 -12.91 2.45 1.31
CA ASP A 133 -12.97 1.13 1.93
C ASP A 133 -12.02 1.03 3.12
N ILE A 134 -10.82 1.59 3.02
CA ILE A 134 -9.86 1.62 4.13
C ILE A 134 -10.41 2.45 5.29
N GLU A 135 -10.97 3.63 5.01
CA GLU A 135 -11.58 4.48 6.05
C GLU A 135 -12.73 3.75 6.75
N ASP A 136 -13.53 2.98 6.02
CA ASP A 136 -14.60 2.19 6.61
C ASP A 136 -14.06 1.12 7.55
N ILE A 137 -12.96 0.45 7.19
CA ILE A 137 -12.30 -0.53 8.06
C ILE A 137 -11.85 0.14 9.36
N ILE A 138 -11.19 1.28 9.26
CA ILE A 138 -10.70 2.04 10.42
C ILE A 138 -11.87 2.40 11.34
N ARG A 139 -12.91 2.97 10.77
CA ARG A 139 -14.07 3.45 11.53
C ARG A 139 -14.79 2.32 12.26
N LYS A 140 -15.00 1.20 11.59
CA LYS A 140 -15.68 0.03 12.18
C LYS A 140 -14.90 -0.57 13.34
N ASN A 141 -13.58 -0.51 13.30
CA ASN A 141 -12.75 -1.17 14.29
C ASN A 141 -12.35 -0.27 15.47
N GLU A 142 -12.54 1.05 15.33
CA GLU A 142 -12.31 2.00 16.43
C GLU A 142 -13.52 2.20 17.34
N GLN A 143 -14.65 1.61 17.01
CA GLN A 143 -15.87 1.71 17.83
C GLN A 143 -15.78 0.82 19.06
#